data_c33e514fc1502def20e58f4740ab623f
#
_entry.id   c33e514fc1502def20e58f4740ab623f
#
_cell.length_a   1.000
_cell.length_b   1.000
_cell.length_c   1.000
_cell.angle_alpha   90.00
_cell.angle_beta   90.00
_cell.angle_gamma   90.00
#
_symmetry.space_group_name_H-M   'P 1'
#
loop_
_entity.id
_entity.type
_entity.pdbx_description
1 polymer ?
#
loop_
_entity_poly.entity_id
_entity_poly.type
_entity_poly.pdbx_seq_one_letter_code
_entity_poly.pdbx_strand_id
1 'polypeptide(L)'
;GDVYNRQLYIRAVVYELASPNNVVMVGRGGQVILKDIPGTLHVRVIAPYATRVKRSMEQAGYEDKHAQRLVRQSDRDSSGYLSTYFDTDWDESTLYDLTINTRVMNLNESVELITCAVESGVLEKGNHISESLSDLALNYKAKAILMKVTGGTEWADLEVDKGVASLSGLVRSVALKNECEKALLNIEVIKSVNNHLGVRK
;
A
#
# COMPACT_ATOMS: atom_id res chain seq x y z
N GLY A 1 11.15 -7.89 -12.37
CA GLY A 1 10.72 -6.55 -12.87
C GLY A 1 9.24 -6.28 -12.63
N ASP A 2 8.35 -7.22 -12.97
CA ASP A 2 6.89 -6.98 -12.93
C ASP A 2 6.34 -6.86 -11.50
N VAL A 3 6.77 -7.72 -10.57
CA VAL A 3 6.32 -7.69 -9.17
C VAL A 3 6.73 -6.37 -8.49
N TYR A 4 7.97 -5.93 -8.67
CA TYR A 4 8.45 -4.69 -8.09
C TYR A 4 7.74 -3.46 -8.66
N ASN A 5 7.48 -3.44 -9.96
CA ASN A 5 6.73 -2.35 -10.58
C ASN A 5 5.28 -2.27 -10.05
N ARG A 6 4.62 -3.43 -9.91
CA ARG A 6 3.28 -3.49 -9.28
C ARG A 6 3.29 -3.01 -7.83
N GLN A 7 4.34 -3.36 -7.07
CA GLN A 7 4.50 -2.88 -5.70
C GLN A 7 4.58 -1.35 -5.62
N LEU A 8 5.31 -0.70 -6.55
CA LEU A 8 5.39 0.76 -6.61
C LEU A 8 4.02 1.40 -6.87
N TYR A 9 3.24 0.85 -7.81
CA TYR A 9 1.88 1.34 -8.08
C TYR A 9 0.94 1.11 -6.89
N ILE A 10 1.01 -0.05 -6.23
CA ILE A 10 0.18 -0.33 -5.04
C ILE A 10 0.47 0.70 -3.95
N ARG A 11 1.75 0.98 -3.67
CA ARG A 11 2.13 2.01 -2.70
C ARG A 11 1.62 3.39 -3.08
N ALA A 12 1.80 3.80 -4.33
CA ALA A 12 1.31 5.08 -4.83
C ALA A 12 -0.20 5.25 -4.60
N VAL A 13 -0.99 4.24 -4.96
CA VAL A 13 -2.46 4.28 -4.79
C VAL A 13 -2.86 4.30 -3.32
N VAL A 14 -2.20 3.51 -2.46
CA VAL A 14 -2.52 3.50 -1.02
C VAL A 14 -2.22 4.84 -0.37
N TYR A 15 -1.09 5.47 -0.67
CA TYR A 15 -0.78 6.81 -0.17
C TYR A 15 -1.74 7.88 -0.70
N GLU A 16 -2.10 7.81 -1.99
CA GLU A 16 -3.07 8.74 -2.60
C GLU A 16 -4.45 8.62 -1.93
N LEU A 17 -4.92 7.39 -1.68
CA LEU A 17 -6.20 7.15 -1.01
C LEU A 17 -6.18 7.53 0.48
N ALA A 18 -5.04 7.48 1.14
CA ALA A 18 -4.89 7.87 2.53
C ALA A 18 -4.76 9.39 2.73
N SER A 19 -4.32 10.12 1.70
CA SER A 19 -4.03 11.56 1.76
C SER A 19 -5.21 12.45 2.23
N PRO A 20 -6.49 12.19 1.85
CA PRO A 20 -7.62 13.04 2.31
C PRO A 20 -7.91 12.98 3.81
N ASN A 21 -7.28 12.10 4.58
CA ASN A 21 -7.60 11.78 5.98
C ASN A 21 -9.02 11.21 6.19
N ASN A 22 -9.29 10.70 7.38
CA ASN A 22 -10.58 10.11 7.76
C ASN A 22 -11.06 9.02 6.78
N VAL A 23 -10.17 8.14 6.38
CA VAL A 23 -10.40 7.07 5.42
C VAL A 23 -10.35 5.72 6.12
N VAL A 24 -11.28 4.83 5.78
CA VAL A 24 -11.22 3.41 6.15
C VAL A 24 -10.81 2.61 4.92
N MET A 25 -9.67 1.93 5.00
CA MET A 25 -9.17 1.06 3.93
C MET A 25 -9.28 -0.40 4.32
N VAL A 26 -9.72 -1.24 3.39
CA VAL A 26 -9.81 -2.70 3.60
C VAL A 26 -8.87 -3.42 2.63
N GLY A 27 -7.92 -4.13 3.19
CA GLY A 27 -6.96 -4.94 2.43
C GLY A 27 -5.83 -4.14 1.76
N ARG A 28 -5.30 -4.66 0.67
CA ARG A 28 -4.24 -4.06 -0.17
C ARG A 28 -2.89 -3.80 0.52
N GLY A 29 -2.63 -4.47 1.65
CA GLY A 29 -1.38 -4.30 2.39
C GLY A 29 -1.26 -2.96 3.10
N GLY A 30 -2.38 -2.28 3.39
CA GLY A 30 -2.40 -0.99 4.07
C GLY A 30 -1.61 -1.00 5.37
N GLN A 31 -1.73 -2.05 6.17
CA GLN A 31 -0.99 -2.24 7.42
C GLN A 31 0.54 -2.31 7.25
N VAL A 32 1.03 -2.68 6.07
CA VAL A 32 2.47 -2.69 5.77
C VAL A 32 2.91 -1.36 5.18
N ILE A 33 2.10 -0.80 4.30
CA ILE A 33 2.44 0.43 3.56
C ILE A 33 2.37 1.66 4.47
N LEU A 34 1.39 1.69 5.38
CA LEU A 34 1.11 2.83 6.26
C LEU A 34 1.63 2.65 7.69
N LYS A 35 2.40 1.58 7.98
CA LYS A 35 2.81 1.24 9.35
C LYS A 35 3.56 2.35 10.08
N ASP A 36 4.32 3.16 9.35
CA ASP A 36 5.12 4.26 9.90
C ASP A 36 4.46 5.64 9.69
N ILE A 37 3.19 5.65 9.25
CA ILE A 37 2.44 6.89 9.06
C ILE A 37 1.67 7.21 10.34
N PRO A 38 1.97 8.33 10.99
CA PRO A 38 1.26 8.76 12.19
C PRO A 38 -0.25 8.90 11.95
N GLY A 39 -1.06 8.64 12.95
CA GLY A 39 -2.51 8.77 12.85
C GLY A 39 -3.21 7.64 12.12
N THR A 40 -2.53 6.55 11.81
CA THR A 40 -3.12 5.32 11.26
C THR A 40 -3.35 4.29 12.35
N LEU A 41 -4.49 3.60 12.28
CA LEU A 41 -4.82 2.46 13.14
C LEU A 41 -4.91 1.20 12.29
N HIS A 42 -4.09 0.23 12.60
CA HIS A 42 -4.06 -1.06 11.89
C HIS A 42 -4.88 -2.09 12.65
N VAL A 43 -6.04 -2.42 12.10
CA VAL A 43 -6.99 -3.36 12.71
C VAL A 43 -7.02 -4.66 11.94
N ARG A 44 -6.86 -5.77 12.66
CA ARG A 44 -7.06 -7.12 12.16
C ARG A 44 -8.35 -7.69 12.71
N VAL A 45 -9.25 -8.08 11.80
CA VAL A 45 -10.49 -8.78 12.16
C VAL A 45 -10.35 -10.25 11.84
N ILE A 46 -10.48 -11.11 12.86
CA ILE A 46 -10.33 -12.56 12.70
C ILE A 46 -11.58 -13.31 13.15
N ALA A 47 -11.73 -14.52 12.67
CA ALA A 47 -12.64 -15.52 13.22
C ALA A 47 -12.08 -16.94 12.93
N PRO A 48 -12.38 -17.95 13.78
CA PRO A 48 -12.01 -19.32 13.51
C PRO A 48 -12.56 -19.79 12.16
N TYR A 49 -11.81 -20.69 11.50
CA TYR A 49 -12.16 -21.23 10.19
C TYR A 49 -13.61 -21.72 10.11
N ALA A 50 -14.03 -22.55 11.06
CA ALA A 50 -15.38 -23.10 11.10
C ALA A 50 -16.46 -21.99 11.20
N THR A 51 -16.20 -20.92 11.96
CA THR A 51 -17.11 -19.78 12.07
C THR A 51 -17.24 -19.05 10.74
N ARG A 52 -16.12 -18.86 10.01
CA ARG A 52 -16.12 -18.19 8.69
C ARG A 52 -16.83 -19.03 7.63
N VAL A 53 -16.63 -20.35 7.62
CA VAL A 53 -17.36 -21.27 6.75
C VAL A 53 -18.86 -21.18 7.00
N LYS A 54 -19.29 -21.28 8.28
CA LYS A 54 -20.68 -21.17 8.65
C LYS A 54 -21.32 -19.85 8.18
N ARG A 55 -20.66 -18.72 8.40
CA ARG A 55 -21.13 -17.40 7.93
C ARG A 55 -21.26 -17.35 6.41
N SER A 56 -20.30 -17.92 5.68
CA SER A 56 -20.33 -17.98 4.23
C SER A 56 -21.53 -18.79 3.71
N MET A 57 -21.90 -19.87 4.39
CA MET A 57 -23.10 -20.65 4.08
C MET A 57 -24.38 -19.85 4.37
N GLU A 58 -24.45 -19.21 5.54
CA GLU A 58 -25.65 -18.48 5.99
C GLU A 58 -25.91 -17.20 5.17
N GLN A 59 -24.86 -16.46 4.83
CA GLN A 59 -24.99 -15.16 4.16
C GLN A 59 -25.14 -15.29 2.63
N ALA A 60 -24.46 -16.24 2.02
CA ALA A 60 -24.43 -16.39 0.58
C ALA A 60 -25.16 -17.64 0.05
N GLY A 61 -25.69 -18.47 0.96
CA GLY A 61 -26.41 -19.68 0.57
C GLY A 61 -25.51 -20.78 -0.02
N TYR A 62 -24.22 -20.74 0.24
CA TYR A 62 -23.29 -21.72 -0.30
C TYR A 62 -23.41 -23.09 0.39
N GLU A 63 -23.23 -24.15 -0.37
CA GLU A 63 -23.03 -25.49 0.20
C GLU A 63 -21.71 -25.56 0.98
N ASP A 64 -21.64 -26.42 2.00
CA ASP A 64 -20.50 -26.54 2.92
C ASP A 64 -19.15 -26.71 2.19
N LYS A 65 -19.06 -27.65 1.23
CA LYS A 65 -17.80 -27.85 0.47
C LYS A 65 -17.38 -26.63 -0.34
N HIS A 66 -18.35 -25.89 -0.87
CA HIS A 66 -18.07 -24.67 -1.62
C HIS A 66 -17.60 -23.55 -0.69
N ALA A 67 -18.29 -23.33 0.42
CA ALA A 67 -17.91 -22.36 1.44
C ALA A 67 -16.51 -22.62 2.00
N GLN A 68 -16.18 -23.88 2.33
CA GLN A 68 -14.85 -24.28 2.77
C GLN A 68 -13.76 -23.94 1.74
N ARG A 69 -14.02 -24.20 0.46
CA ARG A 69 -13.07 -23.90 -0.62
C ARG A 69 -12.83 -22.40 -0.74
N LEU A 70 -13.88 -21.59 -0.69
CA LEU A 70 -13.80 -20.13 -0.78
C LEU A 70 -13.00 -19.54 0.39
N VAL A 71 -13.27 -19.96 1.61
CA VAL A 71 -12.55 -19.48 2.79
C VAL A 71 -11.06 -19.82 2.70
N ARG A 72 -10.71 -21.05 2.33
CA ARG A 72 -9.29 -21.43 2.14
C ARG A 72 -8.62 -20.68 1.00
N GLN A 73 -9.35 -20.41 -0.07
CA GLN A 73 -8.81 -19.63 -1.19
C GLN A 73 -8.54 -18.20 -0.76
N SER A 74 -9.48 -17.56 -0.07
CA SER A 74 -9.32 -16.20 0.46
C SER A 74 -8.11 -16.07 1.39
N ASP A 75 -7.89 -17.05 2.28
CA ASP A 75 -6.73 -17.07 3.17
C ASP A 75 -5.42 -17.17 2.39
N ARG A 76 -5.36 -18.09 1.41
CA ARG A 76 -4.18 -18.24 0.55
C ARG A 76 -3.89 -16.98 -0.26
N ASP A 77 -4.93 -16.35 -0.82
CA ASP A 77 -4.77 -15.15 -1.64
C ASP A 77 -4.27 -13.98 -0.80
N SER A 78 -4.81 -13.81 0.42
CA SER A 78 -4.38 -12.76 1.35
C SER A 78 -2.93 -12.95 1.83
N SER A 79 -2.59 -14.16 2.27
CA SER A 79 -1.24 -14.48 2.71
C SER A 79 -0.24 -14.40 1.54
N GLY A 80 -0.59 -14.97 0.38
CA GLY A 80 0.25 -14.92 -0.82
C GLY A 80 0.46 -13.49 -1.33
N TYR A 81 -0.54 -12.63 -1.23
CA TYR A 81 -0.41 -11.22 -1.61
C TYR A 81 0.64 -10.50 -0.75
N LEU A 82 0.56 -10.60 0.57
CA LEU A 82 1.53 -9.95 1.45
C LEU A 82 2.94 -10.53 1.32
N SER A 83 3.07 -11.84 1.24
CA SER A 83 4.35 -12.51 1.02
C SER A 83 4.98 -12.09 -0.31
N THR A 84 4.21 -12.10 -1.41
CA THR A 84 4.73 -11.81 -2.75
C THR A 84 5.13 -10.36 -2.94
N TYR A 85 4.31 -9.41 -2.44
CA TYR A 85 4.53 -7.99 -2.69
C TYR A 85 5.29 -7.27 -1.58
N PHE A 86 5.31 -7.81 -0.35
CA PHE A 86 5.87 -7.10 0.79
C PHE A 86 6.84 -7.92 1.62
N ASP A 87 7.10 -9.17 1.23
CA ASP A 87 7.96 -10.11 1.97
C ASP A 87 7.56 -10.19 3.46
N THR A 88 6.27 -10.25 3.71
CA THR A 88 5.70 -10.10 5.04
C THR A 88 4.69 -11.21 5.32
N ASP A 89 4.74 -11.77 6.53
CA ASP A 89 3.75 -12.74 6.98
C ASP A 89 2.45 -12.02 7.36
N TRP A 90 1.34 -12.51 6.81
CA TRP A 90 0.01 -12.00 7.15
C TRP A 90 -0.35 -12.16 8.62
N ASP A 91 0.19 -13.19 9.27
CA ASP A 91 -0.07 -13.50 10.68
C ASP A 91 0.87 -12.76 11.65
N GLU A 92 1.82 -11.97 11.16
CA GLU A 92 2.72 -11.17 11.99
C GLU A 92 1.94 -10.16 12.85
N SER A 93 1.90 -10.40 14.16
CA SER A 93 1.08 -9.65 15.10
C SER A 93 1.49 -8.19 15.25
N THR A 94 2.77 -7.88 15.05
CA THR A 94 3.33 -6.51 15.17
C THR A 94 2.90 -5.57 14.05
N LEU A 95 2.24 -6.09 13.01
CA LEU A 95 1.64 -5.28 11.95
C LEU A 95 0.30 -4.64 12.34
N TYR A 96 -0.25 -5.01 13.50
CA TYR A 96 -1.60 -4.62 13.89
C TYR A 96 -1.61 -4.04 15.29
N ASP A 97 -2.27 -2.89 15.44
CA ASP A 97 -2.48 -2.23 16.72
C ASP A 97 -3.63 -2.86 17.51
N LEU A 98 -4.60 -3.41 16.79
CA LEU A 98 -5.79 -4.05 17.37
C LEU A 98 -6.16 -5.31 16.59
N THR A 99 -6.36 -6.42 17.31
CA THR A 99 -6.89 -7.66 16.73
C THR A 99 -8.21 -8.03 17.38
N ILE A 100 -9.28 -8.14 16.59
CA ILE A 100 -10.63 -8.43 17.05
C ILE A 100 -11.06 -9.82 16.60
N ASN A 101 -11.40 -10.71 17.53
CA ASN A 101 -11.94 -12.02 17.23
C ASN A 101 -13.47 -11.98 17.22
N THR A 102 -14.05 -11.94 16.05
CA THR A 102 -15.50 -11.83 15.85
C THR A 102 -16.27 -13.14 16.10
N ARG A 103 -15.62 -14.20 16.57
CA ARG A 103 -16.34 -15.36 17.12
C ARG A 103 -17.06 -14.99 18.42
N VAL A 104 -16.43 -14.15 19.24
CA VAL A 104 -16.94 -13.73 20.56
C VAL A 104 -17.65 -12.38 20.46
N MET A 105 -17.03 -11.44 19.78
CA MET A 105 -17.55 -10.09 19.60
C MET A 105 -18.48 -10.01 18.38
N ASN A 106 -19.63 -9.42 18.57
CA ASN A 106 -20.53 -9.12 17.46
C ASN A 106 -20.06 -7.88 16.66
N LEU A 107 -20.78 -7.55 15.60
CA LEU A 107 -20.43 -6.41 14.72
C LEU A 107 -20.42 -5.08 15.47
N ASN A 108 -21.45 -4.80 16.27
CA ASN A 108 -21.58 -3.52 16.98
C ASN A 108 -20.47 -3.34 18.02
N GLU A 109 -20.20 -4.36 18.83
CA GLU A 109 -19.11 -4.36 19.80
C GLU A 109 -17.74 -4.15 19.11
N SER A 110 -17.55 -4.76 17.96
CA SER A 110 -16.31 -4.58 17.18
C SER A 110 -16.16 -3.15 16.66
N VAL A 111 -17.23 -2.55 16.17
CA VAL A 111 -17.24 -1.15 15.72
C VAL A 111 -16.98 -0.20 16.89
N GLU A 112 -17.63 -0.40 18.03
CA GLU A 112 -17.41 0.42 19.24
C GLU A 112 -15.95 0.39 19.69
N LEU A 113 -15.30 -0.77 19.69
CA LEU A 113 -13.88 -0.88 20.04
C LEU A 113 -12.97 -0.12 19.07
N ILE A 114 -13.20 -0.24 17.77
CA ILE A 114 -12.42 0.48 16.77
C ILE A 114 -12.63 2.00 16.94
N THR A 115 -13.86 2.43 17.12
CA THR A 115 -14.21 3.84 17.32
C THR A 115 -13.56 4.39 18.60
N CYS A 116 -13.63 3.65 19.68
CA CYS A 116 -12.98 4.01 20.94
C CYS A 116 -11.46 4.16 20.77
N ALA A 117 -10.81 3.25 20.05
CA ALA A 117 -9.37 3.33 19.79
C ALA A 117 -9.01 4.57 18.93
N VAL A 118 -9.81 4.90 17.93
CA VAL A 118 -9.60 6.09 17.09
C VAL A 118 -9.82 7.39 17.89
N GLU A 119 -10.83 7.43 18.76
CA GLU A 119 -11.20 8.62 19.53
C GLU A 119 -10.36 8.81 20.80
N SER A 120 -9.66 7.79 21.25
CA SER A 120 -8.88 7.81 22.52
C SER A 120 -7.74 8.84 22.55
N GLY A 121 -7.37 9.42 21.40
CA GLY A 121 -6.25 10.35 21.27
C GLY A 121 -4.87 9.68 21.30
N VAL A 122 -4.80 8.33 21.27
CA VAL A 122 -3.54 7.58 21.19
C VAL A 122 -2.89 7.74 19.82
N LEU A 123 -3.71 7.97 18.78
CA LEU A 123 -3.19 8.23 17.45
C LEU A 123 -2.65 9.65 17.36
N GLU A 124 -1.36 9.78 17.06
CA GLU A 124 -0.74 11.08 16.85
C GLU A 124 -1.43 11.85 15.71
N LYS A 125 -1.93 13.04 16.01
CA LYS A 125 -2.50 13.94 15.00
C LYS A 125 -1.38 14.76 14.40
N GLY A 126 -0.81 14.31 13.29
CA GLY A 126 0.18 15.09 12.54
C GLY A 126 -0.47 16.17 11.68
N ASN A 127 -0.08 17.42 11.84
CA ASN A 127 -0.65 18.56 11.10
C ASN A 127 -0.29 18.57 9.59
N HIS A 128 0.65 17.74 9.13
CA HIS A 128 1.16 17.71 7.75
C HIS A 128 1.10 16.31 7.11
N ILE A 129 0.34 15.38 7.67
CA ILE A 129 0.27 14.00 7.17
C ILE A 129 -0.24 13.97 5.72
N SER A 130 -1.24 14.78 5.38
CA SER A 130 -1.83 14.82 4.04
C SER A 130 -0.82 15.26 2.97
N GLU A 131 -0.01 16.27 3.23
CA GLU A 131 1.04 16.72 2.30
C GLU A 131 2.10 15.66 2.12
N SER A 132 2.58 15.07 3.23
CA SER A 132 3.58 13.99 3.20
C SER A 132 3.08 12.75 2.44
N LEU A 133 1.80 12.38 2.60
CA LEU A 133 1.19 11.25 1.88
C LEU A 133 1.06 11.55 0.38
N SER A 134 0.72 12.78 0.02
CA SER A 134 0.64 13.21 -1.38
C SER A 134 2.02 13.17 -2.05
N ASP A 135 3.07 13.62 -1.36
CA ASP A 135 4.43 13.56 -1.86
C ASP A 135 4.93 12.12 -1.98
N LEU A 136 4.61 11.24 -1.02
CA LEU A 136 4.90 9.82 -1.10
C LEU A 136 4.18 9.16 -2.29
N ALA A 137 2.89 9.45 -2.48
CA ALA A 137 2.12 8.94 -3.61
C ALA A 137 2.76 9.33 -4.94
N LEU A 138 3.12 10.61 -5.08
CA LEU A 138 3.77 11.15 -6.26
C LEU A 138 5.15 10.51 -6.50
N ASN A 139 5.94 10.36 -5.45
CA ASN A 139 7.26 9.71 -5.52
C ASN A 139 7.16 8.26 -6.02
N TYR A 140 6.27 7.46 -5.46
CA TYR A 140 6.08 6.07 -5.89
C TYR A 140 5.50 5.96 -7.30
N LYS A 141 4.58 6.85 -7.69
CA LYS A 141 4.06 6.94 -9.06
C LYS A 141 5.16 7.28 -10.07
N ALA A 142 5.98 8.26 -9.75
CA ALA A 142 7.11 8.65 -10.58
C ALA A 142 8.16 7.54 -10.70
N LYS A 143 8.48 6.84 -9.61
CA LYS A 143 9.35 5.65 -9.61
C LYS A 143 8.81 4.53 -10.50
N ALA A 144 7.52 4.27 -10.46
CA ALA A 144 6.89 3.25 -11.30
C ALA A 144 6.99 3.61 -12.82
N ILE A 145 6.79 4.89 -13.16
CA ILE A 145 6.95 5.37 -14.54
C ILE A 145 8.40 5.26 -14.97
N LEU A 146 9.35 5.70 -14.16
CA LEU A 146 10.77 5.62 -14.43
C LEU A 146 11.21 4.18 -14.67
N MET A 147 10.77 3.26 -13.83
CA MET A 147 11.04 1.84 -13.98
C MET A 147 10.52 1.26 -15.29
N LYS A 148 9.34 1.71 -15.74
CA LYS A 148 8.77 1.31 -17.03
C LYS A 148 9.60 1.84 -18.20
N VAL A 149 10.05 3.10 -18.15
CA VAL A 149 10.88 3.74 -19.16
C VAL A 149 12.24 3.07 -19.28
N THR A 150 12.87 2.77 -18.15
CA THR A 150 14.20 2.13 -18.10
C THR A 150 14.17 0.62 -18.34
N GLY A 151 12.98 0.01 -18.36
CA GLY A 151 12.81 -1.44 -18.41
C GLY A 151 13.28 -2.16 -17.14
N GLY A 152 13.46 -1.43 -16.04
CA GLY A 152 13.93 -1.97 -14.76
C GLY A 152 15.37 -2.46 -14.72
N THR A 153 16.16 -2.12 -15.75
CA THR A 153 17.55 -2.56 -15.91
C THR A 153 18.59 -1.50 -15.53
N GLU A 154 18.14 -0.27 -15.33
CA GLU A 154 19.01 0.86 -15.02
C GLU A 154 18.97 1.21 -13.53
N TRP A 155 20.09 1.66 -13.01
CA TRP A 155 20.18 2.14 -11.63
C TRP A 155 19.91 3.65 -11.63
N ALA A 156 18.66 4.00 -11.46
CA ALA A 156 18.22 5.37 -11.34
C ALA A 156 17.47 5.53 -10.00
N ASP A 157 17.92 6.47 -9.20
CA ASP A 157 17.25 6.90 -7.99
C ASP A 157 16.43 8.17 -8.24
N LEU A 158 15.29 8.27 -7.58
CA LEU A 158 14.34 9.34 -7.75
C LEU A 158 13.80 9.79 -6.40
N GLU A 159 13.88 11.07 -6.17
CA GLU A 159 13.23 11.75 -5.06
C GLU A 159 12.32 12.86 -5.61
N VAL A 160 11.13 12.98 -5.06
CA VAL A 160 10.18 14.06 -5.41
C VAL A 160 9.83 14.83 -4.16
N ASP A 161 10.08 16.14 -4.18
CA ASP A 161 9.70 17.08 -3.12
C ASP A 161 8.97 18.28 -3.74
N LYS A 162 7.77 18.57 -3.27
CA LYS A 162 6.93 19.71 -3.69
C LYS A 162 6.81 19.90 -5.20
N GLY A 163 6.77 18.79 -5.93
CA GLY A 163 6.66 18.77 -7.38
C GLY A 163 7.99 18.97 -8.12
N VAL A 164 9.12 18.96 -7.43
CA VAL A 164 10.46 18.93 -8.05
C VAL A 164 10.99 17.49 -8.00
N ALA A 165 11.24 16.90 -9.15
CA ALA A 165 11.80 15.56 -9.26
C ALA A 165 13.33 15.65 -9.44
N SER A 166 14.08 14.99 -8.55
CA SER A 166 15.54 14.88 -8.63
C SER A 166 15.94 13.46 -9.03
N LEU A 167 16.57 13.34 -10.20
CA LEU A 167 17.08 12.08 -10.75
C LEU A 167 18.58 11.96 -10.54
N SER A 168 19.04 10.83 -10.03
CA SER A 168 20.44 10.47 -9.92
C SER A 168 20.68 9.01 -10.35
N GLY A 169 21.93 8.64 -10.63
CA GLY A 169 22.30 7.29 -11.03
C GLY A 169 22.94 7.22 -12.41
N LEU A 170 22.87 6.04 -13.05
CA LEU A 170 23.53 5.76 -14.30
C LEU A 170 22.56 5.09 -15.30
N VAL A 171 22.51 5.62 -16.52
CA VAL A 171 21.74 5.05 -17.62
C VAL A 171 22.65 4.72 -18.83
N ARG A 172 22.20 3.86 -19.73
CA ARG A 172 22.98 3.35 -20.86
C ARG A 172 23.20 4.36 -22.00
N SER A 173 22.38 5.41 -22.07
CA SER A 173 22.47 6.37 -23.18
C SER A 173 21.91 7.75 -22.83
N VAL A 174 22.36 8.77 -23.56
CA VAL A 174 21.81 10.13 -23.49
C VAL A 174 20.33 10.15 -23.91
N ALA A 175 19.95 9.33 -24.88
CA ALA A 175 18.56 9.23 -25.30
C ALA A 175 17.66 8.77 -24.14
N LEU A 176 18.05 7.73 -23.39
CA LEU A 176 17.31 7.23 -22.24
C LEU A 176 17.27 8.27 -21.09
N LYS A 177 18.37 8.99 -20.85
CA LYS A 177 18.40 10.12 -19.90
C LYS A 177 17.31 11.15 -20.20
N ASN A 178 17.20 11.56 -21.46
CA ASN A 178 16.21 12.54 -21.90
C ASN A 178 14.78 11.96 -21.88
N GLU A 179 14.61 10.67 -22.16
CA GLU A 179 13.32 9.99 -22.08
C GLU A 179 12.79 9.91 -20.64
N CYS A 180 13.66 9.62 -19.66
CA CYS A 180 13.31 9.65 -18.25
C CYS A 180 12.81 11.03 -17.82
N GLU A 181 13.51 12.10 -18.21
CA GLU A 181 13.11 13.46 -17.89
C GLU A 181 11.75 13.82 -18.48
N LYS A 182 11.55 13.53 -19.78
CA LYS A 182 10.26 13.78 -20.45
C LYS A 182 9.11 12.99 -19.81
N ALA A 183 9.35 11.74 -19.44
CA ALA A 183 8.33 10.90 -18.82
C ALA A 183 7.87 11.46 -17.47
N LEU A 184 8.78 12.02 -16.68
CA LEU A 184 8.45 12.65 -15.41
C LEU A 184 7.74 14.00 -15.59
N LEU A 185 8.15 14.82 -16.56
CA LEU A 185 7.48 16.08 -16.88
C LEU A 185 6.04 15.90 -17.38
N ASN A 186 5.69 14.72 -17.90
CA ASN A 186 4.31 14.39 -18.27
C ASN A 186 3.40 14.10 -17.07
N ILE A 187 3.93 14.05 -15.84
CA ILE A 187 3.14 13.94 -14.62
C ILE A 187 2.70 15.36 -14.23
N GLU A 188 1.40 15.64 -14.30
CA GLU A 188 0.82 17.00 -14.15
C GLU A 188 1.31 17.76 -12.93
N VAL A 189 1.55 17.05 -11.82
CA VAL A 189 1.98 17.65 -10.54
C VAL A 189 3.50 17.95 -10.52
N ILE A 190 4.31 17.36 -11.42
CA ILE A 190 5.75 17.61 -11.50
C ILE A 190 5.99 18.91 -12.28
N LYS A 191 6.56 19.91 -11.60
CA LYS A 191 6.84 21.24 -12.12
C LYS A 191 8.20 21.32 -12.83
N SER A 192 9.18 20.56 -12.32
CA SER A 192 10.54 20.56 -12.86
C SER A 192 11.27 19.25 -12.54
N VAL A 193 12.29 18.94 -13.32
CA VAL A 193 13.13 17.76 -13.15
C VAL A 193 14.60 18.20 -13.11
N ASN A 194 15.28 17.87 -12.01
CA ASN A 194 16.73 18.00 -11.85
C ASN A 194 17.36 16.67 -12.31
N ASN A 195 17.82 16.61 -13.56
CA ASN A 195 18.33 15.38 -14.14
C ASN A 195 19.85 15.26 -14.01
N HIS A 196 20.30 14.63 -12.94
CA HIS A 196 21.71 14.33 -12.65
C HIS A 196 22.13 12.91 -13.11
N LEU A 197 21.36 12.24 -13.97
CA LEU A 197 21.73 10.93 -14.50
C LEU A 197 23.05 11.01 -15.28
N GLY A 198 24.00 10.17 -14.88
CA GLY A 198 25.20 9.90 -15.67
C GLY A 198 24.93 8.90 -16.79
N VAL A 199 25.74 8.92 -17.84
CA VAL A 199 25.68 7.94 -18.94
C VAL A 199 26.89 7.01 -18.84
N ARG A 200 26.62 5.69 -18.84
CA ARG A 200 27.68 4.68 -18.85
C ARG A 200 28.52 4.85 -20.12
N LYS A 201 29.85 4.84 -19.95
CA LYS A 201 30.80 4.79 -21.05
C LYS A 201 30.89 3.40 -21.61
#